data_10237028aca706546626a17262de7700
#
_entry.id   10237028aca706546626a17262de7700
#
_cell.length_a   1.000
_cell.length_b   1.000
_cell.length_c   1.000
_cell.angle_alpha   90.00
_cell.angle_beta   90.00
_cell.angle_gamma   90.00
#
_symmetry.space_group_name_H-M   'P 1'
#
loop_
_entity.id
_entity.type
_entity.pdbx_description
1 polymer ?
#
loop_
_entity_poly.entity_id
_entity_poly.type
_entity_poly.pdbx_seq_one_letter_code
_entity_poly.pdbx_strand_id
1 'polypeptide(L)'
;MKVALRYYILLALAALLCCCTANKPTKTTTMDNELKTQPGSPVMIDDTTVAGLIAYYPQFSRIDLVCGKMPSQQDTNVIFCAEAAFTHELLDEFAHSNIDGDHVSGGQRYQGAKCKDNSGAFAWFDDTTWEFVHGEYGELLDSVAQAGGMGFGQAIIIYNGESIRPLWRDNKVTHYRALCEKDGHLCIADSRDEVSYEDFVTLLETFAPTHALYMDMGAGWNHSWWRDATGKVHEIHPIADKSRYCTNWITFYK
;
A
#
# COMPACT_ATOMS: atom_id res chain seq x y z
N MET A 1 36.73 54.26 18.54
CA MET A 1 36.89 52.82 18.72
C MET A 1 35.58 51.98 18.73
N LYS A 2 34.40 52.59 18.89
CA LYS A 2 33.12 51.81 18.94
C LYS A 2 32.43 51.63 17.58
N VAL A 3 32.81 52.27 16.51
CA VAL A 3 32.18 52.22 15.19
C VAL A 3 32.82 51.12 14.33
N ALA A 4 34.13 50.90 14.43
CA ALA A 4 34.82 49.87 13.66
C ALA A 4 34.42 48.44 14.04
N LEU A 5 34.04 48.20 15.30
CA LEU A 5 33.65 46.85 15.79
C LEU A 5 32.26 46.43 15.25
N ARG A 6 31.37 47.35 14.93
CA ARG A 6 30.03 47.04 14.36
C ARG A 6 30.09 46.58 12.90
N TYR A 7 31.08 47.07 12.13
CA TYR A 7 31.26 46.68 10.73
C TYR A 7 31.85 45.29 10.58
N TYR A 8 32.69 44.84 11.50
CA TYR A 8 33.25 43.50 11.48
C TYR A 8 32.23 42.43 11.87
N ILE A 9 31.26 42.73 12.75
CA ILE A 9 30.18 41.82 13.14
C ILE A 9 29.18 41.67 12.00
N LEU A 10 28.88 42.71 11.23
CA LEU A 10 27.99 42.64 10.06
C LEU A 10 28.61 41.90 8.87
N LEU A 11 29.92 41.97 8.68
CA LEU A 11 30.64 41.21 7.65
C LEU A 11 30.78 39.72 8.02
N ALA A 12 30.90 39.40 9.29
CA ALA A 12 30.92 38.01 9.76
C ALA A 12 29.55 37.33 9.66
N LEU A 13 28.45 38.05 9.86
CA LEU A 13 27.10 37.53 9.65
C LEU A 13 26.74 37.31 8.17
N ALA A 14 27.25 38.13 7.25
CA ALA A 14 27.03 37.95 5.83
C ALA A 14 27.80 36.78 5.22
N ALA A 15 28.93 36.39 5.81
CA ALA A 15 29.69 35.19 5.39
C ALA A 15 29.09 33.87 5.88
N LEU A 16 28.26 33.88 6.93
CA LEU A 16 27.58 32.71 7.46
C LEU A 16 26.25 32.33 6.75
N LEU A 17 25.75 33.23 5.89
CA LEU A 17 24.51 33.02 5.13
C LEU A 17 24.73 32.44 3.71
N CYS A 18 25.97 32.22 3.29
CA CYS A 18 26.30 31.80 1.92
C CYS A 18 26.74 30.32 1.81
N CYS A 19 26.58 29.48 2.85
CA CYS A 19 27.01 28.10 2.84
C CYS A 19 25.91 27.10 3.25
N CYS A 20 24.66 27.28 2.78
CA CYS A 20 23.62 26.27 2.89
C CYS A 20 22.75 26.21 1.63
N THR A 21 23.37 26.19 0.44
CA THR A 21 22.76 25.48 -0.70
C THR A 21 23.39 24.09 -0.71
N ALA A 22 22.98 23.26 0.26
CA ALA A 22 23.13 21.83 0.12
C ALA A 22 22.35 21.42 -1.12
N ASN A 23 23.04 21.14 -2.20
CA ASN A 23 22.52 20.34 -3.29
C ASN A 23 21.93 19.07 -2.66
N LYS A 24 20.59 19.01 -2.58
CA LYS A 24 19.94 17.69 -2.45
C LYS A 24 20.47 16.86 -3.61
N PRO A 25 21.10 15.72 -3.36
CA PRO A 25 21.36 14.79 -4.43
C PRO A 25 19.97 14.43 -4.97
N THR A 26 19.69 14.82 -6.22
CA THR A 26 18.60 14.23 -7.00
C THR A 26 19.02 12.78 -7.14
N LYS A 27 18.51 11.91 -6.23
CA LYS A 27 18.55 10.48 -6.43
C LYS A 27 17.70 10.21 -7.67
N THR A 28 18.34 10.21 -8.82
CA THR A 28 17.78 9.57 -10.02
C THR A 28 17.66 8.10 -9.65
N THR A 29 16.45 7.68 -9.36
CA THR A 29 16.12 6.32 -8.93
C THR A 29 16.44 5.39 -10.08
N THR A 30 17.40 4.51 -9.90
CA THR A 30 17.77 3.41 -10.79
C THR A 30 16.75 2.26 -10.73
N MET A 31 15.45 2.54 -10.54
CA MET A 31 14.42 1.50 -10.60
C MET A 31 14.25 0.89 -11.99
N ASP A 32 14.60 1.64 -13.04
CA ASP A 32 14.37 1.21 -14.44
C ASP A 32 15.19 -0.01 -14.89
N ASN A 33 16.19 -0.44 -14.12
CA ASN A 33 17.10 -1.53 -14.52
C ASN A 33 16.83 -2.88 -13.82
N GLU A 34 15.97 -2.95 -12.81
CA GLU A 34 15.72 -4.17 -12.03
C GLU A 34 14.32 -4.77 -12.24
N LEU A 35 13.38 -3.98 -12.78
CA LEU A 35 12.02 -4.44 -13.03
C LEU A 35 11.94 -5.19 -14.35
N LYS A 36 11.51 -6.45 -14.32
CA LYS A 36 11.19 -7.23 -15.52
C LYS A 36 9.94 -6.66 -16.20
N THR A 37 10.12 -5.59 -16.95
CA THR A 37 9.02 -4.93 -17.65
C THR A 37 9.01 -5.25 -19.12
N GLN A 38 7.87 -5.72 -19.62
CA GLN A 38 7.56 -5.53 -21.03
C GLN A 38 7.26 -4.03 -21.22
N PRO A 39 7.90 -3.34 -22.21
CA PRO A 39 7.59 -1.95 -22.48
C PRO A 39 6.09 -1.73 -22.65
N GLY A 40 5.51 -0.78 -21.88
CA GLY A 40 4.08 -0.47 -21.90
C GLY A 40 3.21 -1.40 -21.05
N SER A 41 3.78 -2.25 -20.17
CA SER A 41 2.98 -3.02 -19.22
C SER A 41 2.33 -2.09 -18.18
N PRO A 42 1.01 -2.20 -17.96
CA PRO A 42 0.33 -1.43 -16.93
C PRO A 42 0.69 -1.87 -15.50
N VAL A 43 1.34 -3.02 -15.34
CA VAL A 43 1.88 -3.51 -14.06
C VAL A 43 3.32 -3.94 -14.28
N MET A 44 4.25 -3.35 -13.54
CA MET A 44 5.64 -3.80 -13.47
C MET A 44 5.77 -4.84 -12.36
N ILE A 45 6.65 -5.83 -12.56
CA ILE A 45 6.85 -6.91 -11.58
C ILE A 45 8.32 -6.97 -11.20
N ASP A 46 8.59 -6.92 -9.90
CA ASP A 46 9.88 -7.22 -9.30
C ASP A 46 9.80 -8.57 -8.59
N ASP A 47 10.46 -9.56 -9.12
CA ASP A 47 10.58 -10.90 -8.55
C ASP A 47 12.04 -11.28 -8.22
N THR A 48 12.94 -10.29 -8.23
CA THR A 48 14.38 -10.48 -8.16
C THR A 48 15.08 -9.73 -7.03
N THR A 49 14.57 -8.59 -6.61
CA THR A 49 15.20 -7.75 -5.57
C THR A 49 15.29 -8.48 -4.22
N VAL A 50 14.24 -9.22 -3.85
CA VAL A 50 14.23 -10.03 -2.62
C VAL A 50 13.82 -11.45 -2.95
N ALA A 51 14.70 -12.41 -2.74
CA ALA A 51 14.37 -13.82 -2.91
C ALA A 51 13.22 -14.22 -1.96
N GLY A 52 12.16 -14.81 -2.50
CA GLY A 52 10.96 -15.19 -1.74
C GLY A 52 9.86 -14.14 -1.71
N LEU A 53 10.06 -12.95 -2.31
CA LEU A 53 9.04 -11.90 -2.47
C LEU A 53 8.77 -11.64 -3.95
N ILE A 54 7.53 -11.26 -4.26
CA ILE A 54 7.14 -10.71 -5.57
C ILE A 54 6.44 -9.38 -5.31
N ALA A 55 6.90 -8.31 -5.94
CA ALA A 55 6.27 -7.00 -5.85
C ALA A 55 5.65 -6.59 -7.19
N TYR A 56 4.39 -6.19 -7.16
CA TYR A 56 3.62 -5.71 -8.29
C TYR A 56 3.45 -4.20 -8.18
N TYR A 57 3.86 -3.45 -9.20
CA TYR A 57 3.80 -1.99 -9.28
C TYR A 57 2.78 -1.57 -10.35
N PRO A 58 1.49 -1.38 -10.00
CA PRO A 58 0.51 -0.88 -10.95
C PRO A 58 0.85 0.55 -11.40
N GLN A 59 0.74 0.81 -12.70
CA GLN A 59 0.87 2.15 -13.29
C GLN A 59 -0.54 2.74 -13.44
N PHE A 60 -1.05 3.33 -12.40
CA PHE A 60 -2.45 3.71 -12.26
C PHE A 60 -2.66 5.22 -12.34
N SER A 61 -3.89 5.61 -12.71
CA SER A 61 -4.39 6.99 -12.58
C SER A 61 -5.41 7.13 -11.43
N ARG A 62 -6.00 6.01 -10.98
CA ARG A 62 -6.99 5.97 -9.91
C ARG A 62 -6.91 4.66 -9.13
N ILE A 63 -7.18 4.75 -7.83
CA ILE A 63 -7.39 3.60 -6.96
C ILE A 63 -8.81 3.69 -6.38
N ASP A 64 -9.44 2.53 -6.16
CA ASP A 64 -10.73 2.45 -5.49
C ASP A 64 -10.78 1.26 -4.54
N LEU A 65 -11.55 1.37 -3.47
CA LEU A 65 -11.95 0.24 -2.64
C LEU A 65 -13.33 -0.22 -3.12
N VAL A 66 -13.35 -1.27 -3.91
CA VAL A 66 -14.60 -1.84 -4.44
C VAL A 66 -15.16 -2.83 -3.42
N CYS A 67 -16.40 -2.62 -2.98
CA CYS A 67 -17.05 -3.42 -1.95
C CYS A 67 -18.19 -4.27 -2.52
N GLY A 68 -18.41 -5.46 -1.96
CA GLY A 68 -19.56 -6.34 -2.21
C GLY A 68 -19.46 -7.19 -3.47
N LYS A 69 -18.88 -6.69 -4.54
CA LYS A 69 -18.70 -7.44 -5.79
C LYS A 69 -17.33 -7.20 -6.37
N MET A 70 -16.62 -8.29 -6.62
CA MET A 70 -15.30 -8.24 -7.23
C MET A 70 -15.33 -7.55 -8.60
N PRO A 71 -14.34 -6.68 -8.88
CA PRO A 71 -14.14 -6.09 -10.20
C PRO A 71 -14.04 -7.13 -11.30
N SER A 72 -14.71 -6.85 -12.43
CA SER A 72 -14.74 -7.79 -13.56
C SER A 72 -13.40 -7.82 -14.29
N GLN A 73 -12.88 -9.01 -14.55
CA GLN A 73 -11.73 -9.20 -15.45
C GLN A 73 -12.02 -8.75 -16.89
N GLN A 74 -13.29 -8.53 -17.26
CA GLN A 74 -13.67 -7.99 -18.56
C GLN A 74 -13.59 -6.46 -18.63
N ASP A 75 -13.53 -5.77 -17.48
CA ASP A 75 -13.28 -4.32 -17.47
C ASP A 75 -11.81 -4.04 -17.78
N THR A 76 -11.56 -3.58 -19.00
CA THR A 76 -10.20 -3.32 -19.49
C THR A 76 -9.54 -2.09 -18.84
N ASN A 77 -10.26 -1.27 -18.07
CA ASN A 77 -9.70 -0.17 -17.30
C ASN A 77 -9.04 -0.67 -16.01
N VAL A 78 -9.49 -1.80 -15.47
CA VAL A 78 -8.87 -2.41 -14.29
C VAL A 78 -7.55 -3.09 -14.70
N ILE A 79 -6.46 -2.68 -14.07
CA ILE A 79 -5.12 -3.20 -14.35
C ILE A 79 -4.60 -4.13 -13.25
N PHE A 80 -5.07 -3.93 -12.00
CA PHE A 80 -4.74 -4.77 -10.86
C PHE A 80 -5.91 -4.80 -9.88
N CYS A 81 -6.15 -5.95 -9.27
CA CYS A 81 -7.19 -6.14 -8.27
C CYS A 81 -6.74 -7.17 -7.24
N ALA A 82 -6.88 -6.83 -5.95
CA ALA A 82 -6.57 -7.74 -4.85
C ALA A 82 -7.49 -7.48 -3.66
N GLU A 83 -7.80 -8.51 -2.89
CA GLU A 83 -8.54 -8.37 -1.64
C GLU A 83 -7.77 -7.46 -0.67
N ALA A 84 -8.47 -6.57 0.05
CA ALA A 84 -7.86 -5.51 0.84
C ALA A 84 -8.01 -5.73 2.35
N ALA A 85 -9.10 -5.28 2.96
CA ALA A 85 -9.36 -5.46 4.38
C ALA A 85 -9.98 -6.82 4.69
N PHE A 86 -9.80 -7.31 5.91
CA PHE A 86 -10.37 -8.58 6.36
C PHE A 86 -11.89 -8.64 6.21
N THR A 87 -12.38 -9.80 5.82
CA THR A 87 -13.79 -10.18 5.94
C THR A 87 -14.04 -10.67 7.37
N HIS A 88 -15.03 -10.07 8.06
CA HIS A 88 -15.34 -10.39 9.46
C HIS A 88 -16.01 -11.75 9.62
N GLU A 89 -17.09 -11.98 8.86
CA GLU A 89 -17.87 -13.20 8.89
C GLU A 89 -18.15 -13.70 7.46
N LEU A 90 -18.32 -15.03 7.31
CA LEU A 90 -18.65 -15.63 6.01
C LEU A 90 -20.17 -15.54 5.78
N LEU A 91 -20.63 -14.44 5.22
CA LEU A 91 -22.04 -14.18 4.94
C LEU A 91 -22.34 -14.37 3.46
N ASP A 92 -23.55 -14.89 3.13
CA ASP A 92 -24.01 -15.01 1.75
C ASP A 92 -24.42 -13.66 1.15
N GLU A 93 -24.74 -12.66 1.99
CA GLU A 93 -25.08 -11.30 1.58
C GLU A 93 -24.05 -10.30 2.06
N PHE A 94 -23.66 -9.39 1.18
CA PHE A 94 -22.72 -8.33 1.50
C PHE A 94 -23.33 -7.25 2.38
N ALA A 95 -22.58 -6.83 3.40
CA ALA A 95 -22.83 -5.61 4.16
C ALA A 95 -21.48 -4.91 4.49
N HIS A 96 -21.45 -3.58 4.45
CA HIS A 96 -20.24 -2.83 4.84
C HIS A 96 -19.78 -3.15 6.27
N SER A 97 -20.71 -3.45 7.18
CA SER A 97 -20.40 -3.89 8.55
C SER A 97 -19.69 -5.25 8.62
N ASN A 98 -19.55 -5.95 7.49
CA ASN A 98 -18.83 -7.21 7.39
C ASN A 98 -17.37 -7.05 6.89
N ILE A 99 -16.91 -5.83 6.68
CA ILE A 99 -15.50 -5.51 6.47
C ILE A 99 -14.89 -5.16 7.83
N ASP A 100 -13.76 -5.75 8.19
CA ASP A 100 -13.05 -5.40 9.42
C ASP A 100 -12.46 -3.98 9.34
N GLY A 101 -12.85 -3.13 10.30
CA GLY A 101 -12.40 -1.75 10.37
C GLY A 101 -13.21 -0.78 9.52
N ASP A 102 -13.17 0.48 9.92
CA ASP A 102 -13.79 1.57 9.17
C ASP A 102 -13.09 1.73 7.82
N HIS A 103 -13.85 2.11 6.79
CA HIS A 103 -13.33 2.26 5.44
C HIS A 103 -14.09 3.31 4.64
N VAL A 104 -13.49 3.74 3.52
CA VAL A 104 -14.06 4.68 2.54
C VAL A 104 -14.10 4.00 1.18
N SER A 105 -15.28 3.94 0.58
CA SER A 105 -15.53 3.40 -0.76
C SER A 105 -16.44 4.34 -1.53
N GLY A 106 -16.09 4.67 -2.78
CA GLY A 106 -16.83 5.63 -3.58
C GLY A 106 -16.99 7.01 -2.93
N GLY A 107 -15.97 7.47 -2.19
CA GLY A 107 -15.97 8.74 -1.47
C GLY A 107 -16.88 8.77 -0.24
N GLN A 108 -17.47 7.65 0.16
CA GLN A 108 -18.32 7.55 1.34
C GLN A 108 -17.67 6.73 2.44
N ARG A 109 -17.66 7.25 3.68
CA ARG A 109 -17.20 6.53 4.85
C ARG A 109 -18.27 5.56 5.34
N TYR A 110 -17.83 4.36 5.68
CA TYR A 110 -18.62 3.29 6.29
C TYR A 110 -17.97 2.82 7.58
N GLN A 111 -18.81 2.47 8.53
CA GLN A 111 -18.38 1.79 9.73
C GLN A 111 -18.33 0.28 9.45
N GLY A 112 -17.16 -0.30 9.61
CA GLY A 112 -16.95 -1.74 9.52
C GLY A 112 -17.10 -2.45 10.85
N ALA A 113 -16.81 -3.75 10.87
CA ALA A 113 -16.74 -4.53 12.09
C ALA A 113 -15.57 -4.06 12.97
N LYS A 114 -15.71 -4.18 14.29
CA LYS A 114 -14.62 -3.87 15.22
C LYS A 114 -13.53 -4.92 15.11
N CYS A 115 -12.37 -4.50 14.64
CA CYS A 115 -11.19 -5.33 14.57
C CYS A 115 -10.11 -4.81 15.52
N LYS A 116 -9.74 -5.63 16.51
CA LYS A 116 -8.69 -5.30 17.48
C LYS A 116 -7.28 -5.31 16.87
N ASP A 117 -7.13 -5.94 15.72
CA ASP A 117 -5.85 -6.14 15.04
C ASP A 117 -5.53 -4.97 14.08
N ASN A 118 -6.51 -4.09 13.81
CA ASN A 118 -6.27 -2.89 13.02
C ASN A 118 -5.44 -1.89 13.82
N SER A 119 -4.23 -1.64 13.36
CA SER A 119 -3.27 -0.74 14.02
C SER A 119 -2.93 0.49 13.18
N GLY A 120 -3.60 0.68 12.04
CA GLY A 120 -3.43 1.82 11.17
C GLY A 120 -4.33 1.75 9.94
N ALA A 121 -4.05 2.57 8.95
CA ALA A 121 -4.82 2.65 7.72
C ALA A 121 -3.97 3.10 6.54
N PHE A 122 -4.51 2.85 5.35
CA PHE A 122 -4.12 3.46 4.09
C PHE A 122 -5.27 4.30 3.56
N ALA A 123 -4.96 5.45 2.98
CA ALA A 123 -5.89 6.30 2.25
C ALA A 123 -5.26 6.80 0.96
N TRP A 124 -6.04 6.84 -0.12
CA TRP A 124 -5.71 7.47 -1.39
C TRP A 124 -6.70 8.59 -1.67
N PHE A 125 -6.19 9.80 -1.92
CA PHE A 125 -6.98 10.98 -2.26
C PHE A 125 -7.16 11.07 -3.77
N ASP A 126 -8.24 11.66 -4.22
CA ASP A 126 -8.58 11.76 -5.66
C ASP A 126 -7.64 12.68 -6.47
N ASP A 127 -6.53 13.12 -5.87
CA ASP A 127 -5.49 13.96 -6.46
C ASP A 127 -4.15 13.23 -6.68
N THR A 128 -4.12 11.90 -6.63
CA THR A 128 -2.92 11.06 -6.73
C THR A 128 -2.01 11.07 -5.50
N THR A 129 -2.45 11.63 -4.38
CA THR A 129 -1.75 11.53 -3.12
C THR A 129 -2.28 10.38 -2.26
N TRP A 130 -1.43 9.85 -1.40
CA TRP A 130 -1.80 8.80 -0.45
C TRP A 130 -1.10 9.01 0.88
N GLU A 131 -1.67 8.38 1.89
CA GLU A 131 -1.13 8.41 3.24
C GLU A 131 -1.28 7.05 3.92
N PHE A 132 -0.25 6.67 4.68
CA PHE A 132 -0.29 5.59 5.65
C PHE A 132 -0.26 6.19 7.04
N VAL A 133 -1.06 5.67 7.95
CA VAL A 133 -1.06 6.09 9.35
C VAL A 133 -0.93 4.89 10.27
N HIS A 134 -0.16 5.05 11.35
CA HIS A 134 -0.08 4.09 12.44
C HIS A 134 -0.77 4.69 13.68
N GLY A 135 -1.72 3.96 14.26
CA GLY A 135 -2.56 4.39 15.37
C GLY A 135 -3.97 4.77 14.93
N GLU A 136 -4.52 5.82 15.54
CA GLU A 136 -5.86 6.32 15.24
C GLU A 136 -5.95 6.89 13.82
N TYR A 137 -6.93 6.44 13.03
CA TYR A 137 -7.05 6.78 11.62
C TYR A 137 -8.43 7.35 11.22
N GLY A 138 -9.28 7.63 12.22
CA GLY A 138 -10.62 8.15 11.96
C GLY A 138 -10.61 9.47 11.19
N GLU A 139 -9.75 10.41 11.57
CA GLU A 139 -9.62 11.72 10.92
C GLU A 139 -9.09 11.60 9.48
N LEU A 140 -8.17 10.65 9.22
CA LEU A 140 -7.69 10.36 7.87
C LEU A 140 -8.82 9.89 6.98
N LEU A 141 -9.64 8.92 7.45
CA LEU A 141 -10.77 8.41 6.68
C LEU A 141 -11.86 9.48 6.45
N ASP A 142 -12.09 10.38 7.41
CA ASP A 142 -13.00 11.52 7.21
C ASP A 142 -12.48 12.49 6.14
N SER A 143 -11.18 12.76 6.17
CA SER A 143 -10.53 13.67 5.20
C SER A 143 -10.56 13.09 3.79
N VAL A 144 -10.23 11.81 3.63
CA VAL A 144 -10.23 11.16 2.30
C VAL A 144 -11.64 10.98 1.75
N ALA A 145 -12.65 10.75 2.61
CA ALA A 145 -14.05 10.71 2.17
C ALA A 145 -14.51 12.07 1.65
N GLN A 146 -14.12 13.17 2.32
CA GLN A 146 -14.42 14.53 1.86
C GLN A 146 -13.74 14.88 0.53
N ALA A 147 -12.56 14.32 0.28
CA ALA A 147 -11.83 14.47 -0.99
C ALA A 147 -12.37 13.58 -2.12
N GLY A 148 -13.31 12.67 -1.85
CA GLY A 148 -13.83 11.73 -2.84
C GLY A 148 -12.95 10.50 -3.10
N GLY A 149 -11.94 10.29 -2.25
CA GLY A 149 -10.98 9.19 -2.37
C GLY A 149 -11.46 7.87 -1.75
N MET A 150 -10.52 7.01 -1.41
CA MET A 150 -10.75 5.71 -0.78
C MET A 150 -9.76 5.46 0.36
N GLY A 151 -10.10 4.58 1.30
CA GLY A 151 -9.21 4.17 2.37
C GLY A 151 -9.77 3.03 3.20
N PHE A 152 -8.90 2.34 3.92
CA PHE A 152 -9.32 1.26 4.81
C PHE A 152 -8.33 1.07 5.97
N GLY A 153 -8.87 0.69 7.13
CA GLY A 153 -8.09 0.30 8.29
C GLY A 153 -7.59 -1.14 8.18
N GLN A 154 -6.34 -1.37 8.61
CA GLN A 154 -5.73 -2.70 8.68
C GLN A 154 -4.49 -2.67 9.59
N ALA A 155 -3.85 -3.83 9.81
CA ALA A 155 -2.61 -3.91 10.58
C ALA A 155 -1.43 -3.29 9.80
N ILE A 156 -0.76 -2.30 10.39
CA ILE A 156 0.53 -1.79 9.90
C ILE A 156 1.64 -2.78 10.24
N ILE A 157 2.45 -3.13 9.27
CA ILE A 157 3.63 -4.02 9.41
C ILE A 157 4.90 -3.19 9.49
N ILE A 158 5.06 -2.23 8.58
CA ILE A 158 6.20 -1.30 8.53
C ILE A 158 5.67 0.12 8.48
N TYR A 159 6.24 1.01 9.28
CA TYR A 159 5.92 2.42 9.33
C TYR A 159 7.18 3.26 9.42
N ASN A 160 7.37 4.20 8.48
CA ASN A 160 8.58 5.01 8.35
C ASN A 160 9.88 4.18 8.23
N GLY A 161 9.81 3.03 7.56
CA GLY A 161 10.95 2.13 7.36
C GLY A 161 11.26 1.21 8.54
N GLU A 162 10.47 1.26 9.62
CA GLU A 162 10.66 0.43 10.82
C GLU A 162 9.51 -0.57 10.98
N SER A 163 9.83 -1.84 11.25
CA SER A 163 8.82 -2.86 11.50
C SER A 163 8.15 -2.65 12.87
N ILE A 164 6.83 -2.79 12.90
CA ILE A 164 6.03 -2.62 14.11
C ILE A 164 6.17 -3.86 14.99
N ARG A 165 6.60 -3.66 16.23
CA ARG A 165 6.81 -4.72 17.22
C ARG A 165 5.99 -4.48 18.49
N PRO A 166 5.52 -5.54 19.19
CA PRO A 166 5.61 -6.96 18.81
C PRO A 166 4.80 -7.28 17.56
N LEU A 167 5.11 -8.40 16.89
CA LEU A 167 4.32 -8.88 15.74
C LEU A 167 2.89 -9.20 16.20
N TRP A 168 1.90 -8.73 15.44
CA TRP A 168 0.49 -8.84 15.82
C TRP A 168 -0.13 -10.23 15.55
N ARG A 169 0.51 -11.04 14.73
CA ARG A 169 0.03 -12.40 14.40
C ARG A 169 0.92 -13.48 15.00
N ASP A 170 0.27 -14.60 15.29
CA ASP A 170 0.98 -15.86 15.55
C ASP A 170 1.71 -16.32 14.29
N ASN A 171 2.72 -17.15 14.47
CA ASN A 171 3.60 -17.63 13.41
C ASN A 171 2.95 -18.71 12.55
N LYS A 172 1.80 -18.41 11.95
CA LYS A 172 1.10 -19.30 11.02
C LYS A 172 1.84 -19.34 9.70
N VAL A 173 2.05 -20.51 9.14
CA VAL A 173 2.63 -20.71 7.80
C VAL A 173 1.52 -20.61 6.76
N THR A 174 1.62 -19.62 5.87
CA THR A 174 0.68 -19.35 4.79
C THR A 174 1.30 -18.34 3.81
N HIS A 175 0.59 -17.99 2.73
CA HIS A 175 0.94 -16.83 1.93
C HIS A 175 0.55 -15.53 2.65
N TYR A 176 1.37 -14.51 2.48
CA TYR A 176 1.16 -13.17 3.04
C TYR A 176 1.26 -12.11 1.95
N ARG A 177 0.52 -11.01 2.14
CA ARG A 177 0.46 -9.86 1.24
C ARG A 177 0.49 -8.57 2.03
N ALA A 178 1.12 -7.56 1.45
CA ALA A 178 1.09 -6.19 1.96
C ALA A 178 0.91 -5.18 0.83
N LEU A 179 0.15 -4.12 1.10
CA LEU A 179 0.20 -2.87 0.33
C LEU A 179 1.39 -2.08 0.85
N CYS A 180 2.32 -1.76 -0.03
CA CYS A 180 3.58 -1.10 0.32
C CYS A 180 3.74 0.24 -0.38
N GLU A 181 4.47 1.15 0.27
CA GLU A 181 5.11 2.28 -0.37
C GLU A 181 6.62 2.05 -0.39
N LYS A 182 7.21 2.05 -1.58
CA LYS A 182 8.65 1.91 -1.78
C LYS A 182 9.14 2.91 -2.81
N ASP A 183 10.18 3.68 -2.43
CA ASP A 183 10.79 4.70 -3.30
C ASP A 183 9.79 5.70 -3.91
N GLY A 184 8.70 6.01 -3.16
CA GLY A 184 7.62 6.90 -3.60
C GLY A 184 6.63 6.27 -4.58
N HIS A 185 6.59 4.93 -4.67
CA HIS A 185 5.63 4.18 -5.48
C HIS A 185 4.79 3.24 -4.60
N LEU A 186 3.51 3.11 -4.93
CA LEU A 186 2.68 2.06 -4.35
C LEU A 186 2.94 0.73 -5.06
N CYS A 187 3.02 -0.33 -4.29
CA CYS A 187 3.12 -1.69 -4.81
C CYS A 187 2.42 -2.70 -3.89
N ILE A 188 2.09 -3.84 -4.45
CA ILE A 188 1.58 -4.99 -3.69
C ILE A 188 2.72 -6.01 -3.61
N ALA A 189 3.10 -6.37 -2.39
CA ALA A 189 4.17 -7.34 -2.12
C ALA A 189 3.59 -8.64 -1.57
N ASP A 190 3.83 -9.75 -2.29
CA ASP A 190 3.38 -11.09 -1.94
C ASP A 190 4.56 -11.96 -1.53
N SER A 191 4.39 -12.80 -0.50
CA SER A 191 5.30 -13.92 -0.30
C SER A 191 5.13 -14.93 -1.45
N ARG A 192 6.25 -15.34 -2.08
CA ARG A 192 6.26 -16.31 -3.19
C ARG A 192 5.74 -17.67 -2.74
N ASP A 193 6.19 -18.08 -1.56
CA ASP A 193 5.87 -19.34 -0.94
C ASP A 193 5.08 -19.13 0.35
N GLU A 194 4.51 -20.18 0.90
CA GLU A 194 3.98 -20.17 2.26
C GLU A 194 5.13 -20.01 3.26
N VAL A 195 5.07 -18.99 4.08
CA VAL A 195 6.08 -18.64 5.08
C VAL A 195 5.43 -18.37 6.44
N SER A 196 6.22 -18.27 7.49
CA SER A 196 5.73 -17.74 8.77
C SER A 196 5.51 -16.23 8.67
N TYR A 197 4.68 -15.66 9.56
CA TYR A 197 4.51 -14.20 9.59
C TYR A 197 5.81 -13.47 9.91
N GLU A 198 6.64 -14.01 10.79
CA GLU A 198 7.96 -13.46 11.11
C GLU A 198 8.91 -13.46 9.90
N ASP A 199 8.92 -14.56 9.12
CA ASP A 199 9.70 -14.60 7.88
C ASP A 199 9.18 -13.59 6.85
N PHE A 200 7.85 -13.43 6.70
CA PHE A 200 7.30 -12.41 5.83
C PHE A 200 7.72 -10.99 6.22
N VAL A 201 7.69 -10.68 7.53
CA VAL A 201 8.20 -9.38 8.02
C VAL A 201 9.69 -9.21 7.71
N THR A 202 10.49 -10.27 7.84
CA THR A 202 11.91 -10.25 7.48
C THR A 202 12.13 -10.02 5.97
N LEU A 203 11.29 -10.61 5.11
CA LEU A 203 11.31 -10.33 3.67
C LEU A 203 10.97 -8.87 3.38
N LEU A 204 9.97 -8.29 4.06
CA LEU A 204 9.62 -6.88 3.93
C LEU A 204 10.74 -5.96 4.47
N GLU A 205 11.39 -6.29 5.59
CA GLU A 205 12.56 -5.54 6.10
C GLU A 205 13.69 -5.53 5.07
N THR A 206 13.92 -6.65 4.38
CA THR A 206 14.91 -6.76 3.29
C THR A 206 14.48 -5.97 2.06
N PHE A 207 13.19 -5.99 1.72
CA PHE A 207 12.60 -5.20 0.64
C PHE A 207 12.67 -3.70 0.93
N ALA A 208 12.71 -3.31 2.21
CA ALA A 208 12.85 -1.95 2.71
C ALA A 208 11.82 -0.94 2.17
N PRO A 209 10.50 -1.20 2.28
CA PRO A 209 9.49 -0.19 1.98
C PRO A 209 9.47 0.88 3.07
N THR A 210 8.99 2.08 2.73
CA THR A 210 8.73 3.15 3.71
C THR A 210 7.54 2.77 4.59
N HIS A 211 6.50 2.18 3.99
CA HIS A 211 5.31 1.72 4.66
C HIS A 211 4.86 0.35 4.13
N ALA A 212 4.28 -0.47 4.99
CA ALA A 212 3.61 -1.71 4.61
C ALA A 212 2.37 -1.92 5.48
N LEU A 213 1.21 -2.06 4.84
CA LEU A 213 -0.08 -2.39 5.45
C LEU A 213 -0.45 -3.82 5.06
N TYR A 214 -0.85 -4.63 6.01
CA TYR A 214 -1.31 -5.98 5.74
C TYR A 214 -2.54 -5.99 4.81
N MET A 215 -2.63 -7.00 3.95
CA MET A 215 -3.82 -7.25 3.12
C MET A 215 -4.37 -8.64 3.38
N ASP A 216 -5.68 -8.83 3.20
CA ASP A 216 -6.30 -10.12 3.44
C ASP A 216 -5.77 -11.17 2.45
N MET A 217 -5.33 -12.28 3.01
CA MET A 217 -4.85 -13.48 2.33
C MET A 217 -5.44 -14.73 2.99
N GLY A 218 -6.68 -14.62 3.46
CA GLY A 218 -7.38 -15.73 4.11
C GLY A 218 -7.31 -17.01 3.29
N ALA A 219 -7.02 -18.14 3.95
CA ALA A 219 -6.82 -19.41 3.28
C ALA A 219 -8.03 -19.82 2.42
N GLY A 220 -7.86 -19.83 1.11
CA GLY A 220 -8.79 -20.33 0.12
C GLY A 220 -9.88 -19.36 -0.33
N TRP A 221 -9.73 -18.07 -0.07
CA TRP A 221 -10.66 -17.04 -0.56
C TRP A 221 -10.02 -15.84 -1.21
N ASN A 222 -8.74 -15.62 -1.04
CA ASN A 222 -8.02 -14.58 -1.72
C ASN A 222 -8.04 -14.80 -3.23
N HIS A 223 -8.65 -13.87 -3.95
CA HIS A 223 -8.61 -13.81 -5.40
C HIS A 223 -8.00 -12.48 -5.82
N SER A 224 -6.94 -12.54 -6.62
CA SER A 224 -6.24 -11.37 -7.13
C SER A 224 -5.71 -11.62 -8.52
N TRP A 225 -5.60 -10.56 -9.30
CA TRP A 225 -5.16 -10.63 -10.69
C TRP A 225 -4.59 -9.30 -11.17
N TRP A 226 -3.81 -9.38 -12.23
CA TRP A 226 -3.27 -8.21 -12.93
C TRP A 226 -3.39 -8.38 -14.44
N ARG A 227 -3.27 -7.26 -15.17
CA ARG A 227 -3.37 -7.21 -16.63
C ARG A 227 -2.04 -6.81 -17.24
N ASP A 228 -1.60 -7.54 -18.27
CA ASP A 228 -0.38 -7.22 -19.02
C ASP A 228 -0.62 -6.20 -20.14
N ALA A 229 0.47 -5.84 -20.85
CA ALA A 229 0.44 -4.91 -21.99
C ALA A 229 -0.45 -5.35 -23.15
N THR A 230 -0.70 -6.66 -23.30
CA THR A 230 -1.56 -7.21 -24.34
C THR A 230 -3.04 -7.19 -23.97
N GLY A 231 -3.34 -6.86 -22.70
CA GLY A 231 -4.68 -6.91 -22.14
C GLY A 231 -5.05 -8.27 -21.53
N LYS A 232 -4.12 -9.25 -21.54
CA LYS A 232 -4.33 -10.55 -20.93
C LYS A 232 -4.33 -10.43 -19.41
N VAL A 233 -5.26 -11.12 -18.77
CA VAL A 233 -5.35 -11.24 -17.30
C VAL A 233 -4.49 -12.41 -16.83
N HIS A 234 -3.73 -12.16 -15.77
CA HIS A 234 -2.94 -13.13 -15.04
C HIS A 234 -3.47 -13.22 -13.61
N GLU A 235 -3.95 -14.38 -13.23
CA GLU A 235 -4.38 -14.63 -11.85
C GLU A 235 -3.15 -14.86 -10.98
N ILE A 236 -3.08 -14.14 -9.85
CA ILE A 236 -2.05 -14.34 -8.83
C ILE A 236 -2.49 -15.48 -7.92
N HIS A 237 -3.75 -15.38 -7.46
CA HIS A 237 -4.42 -16.45 -6.75
C HIS A 237 -5.75 -16.71 -7.43
N PRO A 238 -6.02 -17.95 -7.87
CA PRO A 238 -7.25 -18.30 -8.57
C PRO A 238 -8.47 -18.25 -7.63
N ILE A 239 -9.65 -18.14 -8.25
CA ILE A 239 -10.92 -18.22 -7.52
C ILE A 239 -11.00 -19.59 -6.83
N ALA A 240 -11.28 -19.57 -5.52
CA ALA A 240 -11.56 -20.73 -4.71
C ALA A 240 -13.01 -20.71 -4.19
N ASP A 241 -13.47 -21.82 -3.63
CA ASP A 241 -14.86 -21.95 -3.13
C ASP A 241 -15.26 -20.83 -2.15
N LYS A 242 -14.31 -20.35 -1.35
CA LYS A 242 -14.54 -19.30 -0.35
C LYS A 242 -14.39 -17.88 -0.89
N SER A 243 -13.88 -17.70 -2.10
CA SER A 243 -13.73 -16.35 -2.71
C SER A 243 -15.05 -15.60 -2.84
N ARG A 244 -16.19 -16.32 -2.84
CA ARG A 244 -17.53 -15.73 -2.83
C ARG A 244 -17.84 -14.92 -1.56
N TYR A 245 -17.10 -15.14 -0.48
CA TYR A 245 -17.26 -14.45 0.79
C TYR A 245 -16.35 -13.24 0.94
N CYS A 246 -15.42 -13.02 -0.01
CA CYS A 246 -14.62 -11.83 -0.03
C CYS A 246 -15.50 -10.59 -0.16
N THR A 247 -15.23 -9.57 0.64
CA THR A 247 -16.13 -8.42 0.78
C THR A 247 -15.62 -7.17 0.10
N ASN A 248 -14.30 -7.04 -0.13
CA ASN A 248 -13.72 -5.80 -0.61
C ASN A 248 -12.37 -6.01 -1.32
N TRP A 249 -12.10 -5.15 -2.32
CA TRP A 249 -10.89 -5.22 -3.15
C TRP A 249 -10.30 -3.85 -3.37
N ILE A 250 -8.99 -3.71 -3.16
CA ILE A 250 -8.25 -2.58 -3.72
C ILE A 250 -8.10 -2.79 -5.22
N THR A 251 -8.48 -1.78 -5.98
CA THR A 251 -8.56 -1.87 -7.44
C THR A 251 -7.84 -0.70 -8.07
N PHE A 252 -6.90 -0.99 -8.94
CA PHE A 252 -6.10 0.00 -9.65
C PHE A 252 -6.59 0.12 -11.10
N TYR A 253 -6.79 1.35 -11.56
CA TYR A 253 -7.31 1.69 -12.89
C TYR A 253 -6.25 2.46 -13.69
N LYS A 254 -6.34 2.31 -15.05
CA LYS A 254 -5.54 3.10 -16.00
C LYS A 254 -5.76 4.59 -15.82
#